data_61275fedbc5fa6d2d7a22f485ebb0bf4
#
_entry.id   61275fedbc5fa6d2d7a22f485ebb0bf4
#
_cell.length_a   1.000
_cell.length_b   1.000
_cell.length_c   1.000
_cell.angle_alpha   90.00
_cell.angle_beta   90.00
_cell.angle_gamma   90.00
#
_symmetry.space_group_name_H-M   'P 1'
#
loop_
_entity.id
_entity.type
_entity.pdbx_description
1 polymer ?
#
loop_
_entity_poly.entity_id
_entity_poly.type
_entity_poly.pdbx_seq_one_letter_code
_entity_poly.pdbx_strand_id
1 'polypeptide(L)'
;MSNKSKIEICANSVESAVKAQQGGAYRVELCAGIPEGGTTPSFGEIRMARQLLQQTKLHIIIRPRGGDFLYSPLEQEIMLHDIKVARQLGADGVVFGCLTADGKVDVEAMEKLMNAVGDMSVTFHRAFDMCRNPQEALEQIIELGC
;
A
#
# COMPACT_ATOMS: atom_id res chain seq x y z
N MET A 1 24.75 16.63 -11.30
CA MET A 1 24.09 15.93 -10.18
C MET A 1 23.69 14.55 -10.64
N SER A 2 24.20 13.52 -10.04
CA SER A 2 23.84 12.14 -10.37
C SER A 2 22.37 11.92 -9.96
N ASN A 3 21.50 11.78 -10.94
CA ASN A 3 20.09 11.41 -10.74
C ASN A 3 20.08 9.91 -10.41
N LYS A 4 20.42 9.54 -9.16
CA LYS A 4 20.35 8.15 -8.73
C LYS A 4 18.90 7.71 -8.76
N SER A 5 18.62 6.67 -9.52
CA SER A 5 17.29 6.03 -9.53
C SER A 5 16.89 5.62 -8.12
N LYS A 6 15.66 5.92 -7.74
CA LYS A 6 15.09 5.47 -6.47
C LYS A 6 14.61 4.03 -6.65
N ILE A 7 15.04 3.14 -5.77
CA ILE A 7 14.67 1.72 -5.80
C ILE A 7 13.69 1.46 -4.66
N GLU A 8 12.58 0.83 -4.98
CA GLU A 8 11.64 0.27 -4.02
C GLU A 8 11.73 -1.24 -4.04
N ILE A 9 11.70 -1.85 -2.86
CA ILE A 9 11.71 -3.30 -2.66
C ILE A 9 10.41 -3.72 -1.98
N CYS A 10 9.69 -4.64 -2.63
CA CYS A 10 8.59 -5.36 -1.99
C CYS A 10 9.18 -6.42 -1.06
N ALA A 11 8.97 -6.29 0.23
CA ALA A 11 9.52 -7.16 1.27
C ALA A 11 8.40 -7.92 1.99
N ASN A 12 8.59 -9.22 2.14
CA ASN A 12 7.61 -10.13 2.76
C ASN A 12 7.92 -10.44 4.23
N SER A 13 8.87 -9.76 4.81
CA SER A 13 9.23 -9.88 6.22
C SER A 13 10.03 -8.67 6.69
N VAL A 14 10.12 -8.48 8.00
CA VAL A 14 10.94 -7.43 8.61
C VAL A 14 12.43 -7.64 8.28
N GLU A 15 12.89 -8.90 8.29
CA GLU A 15 14.26 -9.25 7.91
C GLU A 15 14.58 -8.84 6.47
N SER A 16 13.66 -9.14 5.54
CA SER A 16 13.80 -8.71 4.13
C SER A 16 13.83 -7.20 4.00
N ALA A 17 13.00 -6.48 4.75
CA ALA A 17 12.98 -5.03 4.77
C ALA A 17 14.33 -4.44 5.28
N VAL A 18 14.90 -5.00 6.33
CA VAL A 18 16.21 -4.62 6.84
C VAL A 18 17.31 -4.89 5.82
N LYS A 19 17.28 -6.02 5.12
CA LYS A 19 18.23 -6.34 4.04
C LYS A 19 18.09 -5.37 2.86
N ALA A 20 16.88 -5.00 2.50
CA ALA A 20 16.64 -3.97 1.48
C ALA A 20 17.27 -2.62 1.86
N GLN A 21 17.13 -2.19 3.12
CA GLN A 21 17.77 -0.99 3.64
C GLN A 21 19.30 -1.09 3.57
N GLN A 22 19.87 -2.21 3.98
CA GLN A 22 21.31 -2.45 3.89
C GLN A 22 21.82 -2.40 2.44
N GLY A 23 21.01 -2.81 1.48
CA GLY A 23 21.26 -2.71 0.04
C GLY A 23 21.05 -1.30 -0.54
N GLY A 24 20.60 -0.33 0.27
CA GLY A 24 20.42 1.05 -0.17
C GLY A 24 19.04 1.33 -0.81
N ALA A 25 18.03 0.53 -0.53
CA ALA A 25 16.67 0.80 -1.00
C ALA A 25 16.18 2.15 -0.48
N TYR A 26 15.60 2.97 -1.36
CA TYR A 26 14.95 4.22 -1.00
C TYR A 26 13.67 3.99 -0.21
N ARG A 27 12.92 2.95 -0.59
CA ARG A 27 11.62 2.60 -0.01
C ARG A 27 11.45 1.08 0.06
N VAL A 28 10.73 0.63 1.05
CA VAL A 28 10.24 -0.74 1.18
C VAL A 28 8.73 -0.70 1.20
N GLU A 29 8.10 -1.57 0.41
CA GLU A 29 6.70 -1.93 0.58
C GLU A 29 6.64 -3.23 1.39
N LEU A 30 6.18 -3.13 2.64
CA LEU A 30 6.06 -4.29 3.52
C LEU A 30 4.73 -4.99 3.29
N CYS A 31 4.81 -6.28 2.99
CA CYS A 31 3.68 -7.15 2.72
C CYS A 31 3.75 -8.40 3.60
N ALA A 32 2.60 -8.99 3.91
CA ALA A 32 2.49 -10.39 4.31
C ALA A 32 1.88 -11.19 3.16
N GLY A 33 1.73 -12.50 3.30
CA GLY A 33 0.94 -13.33 2.39
C GLY A 33 1.35 -13.24 0.91
N ILE A 34 2.61 -13.31 0.58
CA ILE A 34 3.10 -13.24 -0.81
C ILE A 34 2.41 -14.25 -1.75
N PRO A 35 2.14 -15.51 -1.35
CA PRO A 35 1.38 -16.42 -2.20
C PRO A 35 -0.01 -15.90 -2.59
N GLU A 36 -0.61 -15.05 -1.76
CA GLU A 36 -1.88 -14.37 -2.01
C GLU A 36 -1.73 -13.08 -2.86
N GLY A 37 -0.51 -12.76 -3.24
CA GLY A 37 -0.18 -11.52 -3.94
C GLY A 37 0.04 -10.31 -3.03
N GLY A 38 0.31 -10.55 -1.76
CA GLY A 38 0.52 -9.53 -0.73
C GLY A 38 -0.77 -9.15 0.00
N THR A 39 -0.72 -9.22 1.33
CA THR A 39 -1.79 -8.79 2.24
C THR A 39 -1.22 -7.88 3.33
N THR A 40 -2.09 -7.24 4.10
CA THR A 40 -1.68 -6.36 5.20
C THR A 40 -0.82 -7.11 6.21
N PRO A 41 0.39 -6.62 6.54
CA PRO A 41 1.22 -7.20 7.59
C PRO A 41 0.61 -6.96 8.97
N SER A 42 1.02 -7.75 9.94
CA SER A 42 0.55 -7.63 11.32
C SER A 42 1.03 -6.32 11.96
N PHE A 43 0.33 -5.89 13.02
CA PHE A 43 0.76 -4.77 13.86
C PHE A 43 2.22 -4.91 14.32
N GLY A 44 2.60 -6.12 14.75
CA GLY A 44 3.97 -6.41 15.22
C GLY A 44 5.01 -6.22 14.13
N GLU A 45 4.72 -6.70 12.91
CA GLU A 45 5.62 -6.53 11.76
C GLU A 45 5.79 -5.06 11.38
N ILE A 46 4.70 -4.29 11.32
CA ILE A 46 4.75 -2.86 11.00
C ILE A 46 5.57 -2.10 12.05
N ARG A 47 5.31 -2.36 13.34
CA ARG A 47 6.01 -1.74 14.45
C ARG A 47 7.51 -2.02 14.43
N MET A 48 7.88 -3.30 14.25
CA MET A 48 9.29 -3.70 14.20
C MET A 48 10.00 -3.14 12.97
N ALA A 49 9.36 -3.19 11.81
CA ALA A 49 9.90 -2.59 10.60
C ALA A 49 10.16 -1.10 10.79
N ARG A 50 9.21 -0.34 11.36
CA ARG A 50 9.40 1.08 11.61
C ARG A 50 10.57 1.38 12.55
N GLN A 51 10.75 0.58 13.59
CA GLN A 51 11.87 0.76 14.52
C GLN A 51 13.23 0.52 13.87
N LEU A 52 13.31 -0.41 12.94
CA LEU A 52 14.57 -0.84 12.32
C LEU A 52 14.92 -0.08 11.03
N LEU A 53 13.92 0.45 10.33
CA LEU A 53 14.12 1.20 9.07
C LEU A 53 14.33 2.69 9.37
N GLN A 54 15.57 3.08 9.63
CA GLN A 54 15.92 4.47 9.96
C GLN A 54 16.24 5.34 8.74
N GLN A 55 16.60 4.73 7.61
CA GLN A 55 17.07 5.43 6.40
C GLN A 55 16.18 5.19 5.18
N THR A 56 15.34 4.15 5.25
CA THR A 56 14.48 3.71 4.17
C THR A 56 13.03 4.02 4.50
N LYS A 57 12.29 4.55 3.56
CA LYS A 57 10.85 4.81 3.71
C LYS A 57 10.08 3.50 3.81
N LEU A 58 9.08 3.48 4.69
CA LEU A 58 8.24 2.32 4.94
C LEU A 58 6.83 2.58 4.42
N HIS A 59 6.45 1.85 3.40
CA HIS A 59 5.08 1.77 2.89
C HIS A 59 4.45 0.43 3.30
N ILE A 60 3.16 0.46 3.62
CA ILE A 60 2.41 -0.71 4.09
C ILE A 60 1.32 -1.04 3.08
N ILE A 61 1.28 -2.27 2.59
CA ILE A 61 0.14 -2.72 1.80
C ILE A 61 -1.09 -2.85 2.69
N ILE A 62 -2.20 -2.31 2.23
CA ILE A 62 -3.51 -2.40 2.89
C ILE A 62 -4.40 -3.26 2.00
N ARG A 63 -4.43 -4.55 2.28
CA ARG A 63 -5.17 -5.54 1.53
C ARG A 63 -5.61 -6.66 2.47
N PRO A 64 -6.90 -6.72 2.84
CA PRO A 64 -7.37 -7.59 3.92
C PRO A 64 -7.34 -9.08 3.55
N ARG A 65 -7.32 -9.40 2.27
CA ARG A 65 -7.31 -10.78 1.74
C ARG A 65 -6.73 -10.85 0.34
N GLY A 66 -6.38 -12.03 -0.09
CA GLY A 66 -6.09 -12.34 -1.50
C GLY A 66 -7.34 -12.29 -2.40
N GLY A 67 -7.19 -12.70 -3.65
CA GLY A 67 -8.25 -12.67 -4.65
C GLY A 67 -8.42 -11.31 -5.34
N ASP A 68 -9.66 -10.94 -5.61
CA ASP A 68 -10.02 -9.70 -6.30
C ASP A 68 -9.81 -8.43 -5.45
N PHE A 69 -10.20 -7.29 -6.01
CA PHE A 69 -10.10 -5.97 -5.38
C PHE A 69 -11.48 -5.33 -5.18
N LEU A 70 -12.53 -6.12 -5.24
CA LEU A 70 -13.89 -5.73 -4.90
C LEU A 70 -14.14 -6.06 -3.43
N TYR A 71 -14.21 -5.04 -2.59
CA TYR A 71 -14.31 -5.22 -1.15
C TYR A 71 -15.70 -4.93 -0.63
N SER A 72 -16.17 -5.80 0.27
CA SER A 72 -17.42 -5.58 1.01
C SER A 72 -17.31 -4.36 1.95
N PRO A 73 -18.43 -3.79 2.41
CA PRO A 73 -18.38 -2.72 3.42
C PRO A 73 -17.57 -3.07 4.66
N LEU A 74 -17.64 -4.33 5.13
CA LEU A 74 -16.86 -4.78 6.28
C LEU A 74 -15.36 -4.83 5.98
N GLU A 75 -14.97 -5.29 4.80
CA GLU A 75 -13.56 -5.29 4.38
C GLU A 75 -13.02 -3.87 4.25
N GLN A 76 -13.82 -2.94 3.74
CA GLN A 76 -13.43 -1.51 3.70
C GLN A 76 -13.25 -0.93 5.10
N GLU A 77 -14.05 -1.30 6.08
CA GLU A 77 -13.84 -0.89 7.49
C GLU A 77 -12.55 -1.48 8.05
N ILE A 78 -12.22 -2.74 7.75
CA ILE A 78 -10.94 -3.35 8.13
C ILE A 78 -9.78 -2.54 7.52
N MET A 79 -9.83 -2.26 6.22
CA MET A 79 -8.81 -1.45 5.52
C MET A 79 -8.66 -0.06 6.15
N LEU A 80 -9.77 0.58 6.51
CA LEU A 80 -9.77 1.88 7.18
C LEU A 80 -9.02 1.84 8.53
N HIS A 81 -9.26 0.78 9.31
CA HIS A 81 -8.57 0.58 10.58
C HIS A 81 -7.08 0.29 10.37
N ASP A 82 -6.71 -0.52 9.38
CA ASP A 82 -5.33 -0.83 9.05
C ASP A 82 -4.55 0.42 8.61
N ILE A 83 -5.17 1.31 7.82
CA ILE A 83 -4.57 2.61 7.46
C ILE A 83 -4.29 3.46 8.71
N LYS A 84 -5.25 3.54 9.62
CA LYS A 84 -5.07 4.27 10.88
C LYS A 84 -3.94 3.70 11.73
N VAL A 85 -3.84 2.38 11.82
CA VAL A 85 -2.76 1.69 12.53
C VAL A 85 -1.40 1.97 11.86
N ALA A 86 -1.30 1.85 10.54
CA ALA A 86 -0.07 2.16 9.81
C ALA A 86 0.39 3.60 10.08
N ARG A 87 -0.54 4.56 10.04
CA ARG A 87 -0.28 5.97 10.35
C ARG A 87 0.20 6.17 11.78
N GLN A 88 -0.48 5.57 12.76
CA GLN A 88 -0.11 5.66 14.19
C GLN A 88 1.27 5.07 14.47
N LEU A 89 1.65 4.03 13.75
CA LEU A 89 2.96 3.40 13.85
C LEU A 89 4.07 4.13 13.08
N GLY A 90 3.74 5.20 12.36
CA GLY A 90 4.71 6.04 11.68
C GLY A 90 5.14 5.54 10.31
N ALA A 91 4.29 4.82 9.59
CA ALA A 91 4.52 4.51 8.18
C ALA A 91 4.63 5.81 7.35
N ASP A 92 5.47 5.79 6.32
CA ASP A 92 5.62 6.92 5.40
C ASP A 92 4.56 6.92 4.30
N GLY A 93 3.95 5.76 4.06
CA GLY A 93 2.91 5.62 3.05
C GLY A 93 2.14 4.31 3.17
N VAL A 94 1.07 4.23 2.42
CA VAL A 94 0.22 3.04 2.29
C VAL A 94 -0.03 2.72 0.83
N VAL A 95 -0.32 1.45 0.55
CA VAL A 95 -0.51 0.92 -0.80
C VAL A 95 -1.83 0.16 -0.85
N PHE A 96 -2.78 0.63 -1.63
CA PHE A 96 -4.09 -0.02 -1.77
C PHE A 96 -4.75 0.31 -3.11
N GLY A 97 -5.86 -0.34 -3.42
CA GLY A 97 -6.68 -0.06 -4.60
C GLY A 97 -7.97 -0.84 -4.54
N CYS A 98 -9.08 -0.17 -4.78
CA CYS A 98 -10.42 -0.75 -4.78
C CYS A 98 -11.03 -0.67 -6.17
N LEU A 99 -11.63 -1.76 -6.61
CA LEU A 99 -12.33 -1.84 -7.88
C LEU A 99 -13.82 -2.17 -7.68
N THR A 100 -14.64 -1.72 -8.59
CA THR A 100 -16.05 -2.12 -8.71
C THR A 100 -16.15 -3.50 -9.38
N ALA A 101 -17.32 -4.11 -9.32
CA ALA A 101 -17.59 -5.41 -9.94
C ALA A 101 -17.39 -5.43 -11.47
N ASP A 102 -17.51 -4.27 -12.14
CA ASP A 102 -17.32 -4.13 -13.58
C ASP A 102 -15.89 -3.65 -13.95
N GLY A 103 -14.96 -3.66 -13.00
CA GLY A 103 -13.53 -3.39 -13.24
C GLY A 103 -13.19 -1.91 -13.40
N LYS A 104 -13.94 -1.02 -12.79
CA LYS A 104 -13.60 0.40 -12.67
C LYS A 104 -12.96 0.68 -11.32
N VAL A 105 -12.27 1.81 -11.19
CA VAL A 105 -11.86 2.30 -9.87
C VAL A 105 -13.10 2.58 -9.04
N ASP A 106 -13.16 2.02 -7.84
CA ASP A 106 -14.21 2.33 -6.88
C ASP A 106 -13.86 3.65 -6.17
N VAL A 107 -14.24 4.74 -6.81
CA VAL A 107 -13.91 6.10 -6.35
C VAL A 107 -14.46 6.36 -4.96
N GLU A 108 -15.68 5.91 -4.65
CA GLU A 108 -16.32 6.11 -3.34
C GLU A 108 -15.53 5.39 -2.23
N ALA A 109 -15.18 4.12 -2.44
CA ALA A 109 -14.35 3.38 -1.50
C ALA A 109 -12.96 4.01 -1.35
N MET A 110 -12.35 4.42 -2.46
CA MET A 110 -11.04 5.07 -2.44
C MET A 110 -11.07 6.39 -1.66
N GLU A 111 -12.03 7.28 -1.90
CA GLU A 111 -12.18 8.54 -1.17
C GLU A 111 -12.35 8.32 0.34
N LYS A 112 -13.16 7.34 0.73
CA LYS A 112 -13.34 6.95 2.13
C LYS A 112 -12.01 6.56 2.78
N LEU A 113 -11.18 5.76 2.10
CA LEU A 113 -9.88 5.33 2.60
C LEU A 113 -8.87 6.47 2.59
N MET A 114 -8.83 7.29 1.54
CA MET A 114 -7.95 8.45 1.41
C MET A 114 -8.13 9.44 2.56
N ASN A 115 -9.34 9.63 3.06
CA ASN A 115 -9.62 10.50 4.21
C ASN A 115 -8.90 10.07 5.51
N ALA A 116 -8.51 8.79 5.62
CA ALA A 116 -7.79 8.28 6.79
C ALA A 116 -6.27 8.36 6.66
N VAL A 117 -5.76 8.57 5.47
CA VAL A 117 -4.32 8.52 5.15
C VAL A 117 -3.53 9.63 5.85
N GLY A 118 -4.10 10.83 5.97
CA GLY A 118 -3.37 12.00 6.50
C GLY A 118 -2.22 12.40 5.59
N ASP A 119 -1.03 12.59 6.18
CA ASP A 119 0.16 13.04 5.44
C ASP A 119 0.97 11.91 4.80
N MET A 120 0.53 10.66 4.93
CA MET A 120 1.18 9.53 4.27
C MET A 120 0.99 9.60 2.75
N SER A 121 2.01 9.18 2.00
CA SER A 121 1.84 8.99 0.55
C SER A 121 1.02 7.75 0.23
N VAL A 122 0.34 7.76 -0.91
CA VAL A 122 -0.49 6.65 -1.37
C VAL A 122 0.01 6.14 -2.72
N THR A 123 0.06 4.83 -2.84
CA THR A 123 0.27 4.15 -4.12
C THR A 123 -0.97 3.31 -4.43
N PHE A 124 -1.54 3.50 -5.61
CA PHE A 124 -2.53 2.58 -6.14
C PHE A 124 -1.79 1.38 -6.74
N HIS A 125 -2.04 0.19 -6.22
CA HIS A 125 -1.26 -1.01 -6.55
C HIS A 125 -1.72 -1.70 -7.85
N ARG A 126 -1.29 -2.94 -8.05
CA ARG A 126 -1.58 -3.76 -9.24
C ARG A 126 -3.08 -3.99 -9.53
N ALA A 127 -4.01 -3.58 -8.70
CA ALA A 127 -5.42 -3.52 -9.07
C ALA A 127 -5.62 -2.74 -10.38
N PHE A 128 -4.72 -1.81 -10.68
CA PHE A 128 -4.67 -1.07 -11.94
C PHE A 128 -4.63 -2.00 -13.16
N ASP A 129 -3.89 -3.10 -13.10
CA ASP A 129 -3.76 -4.08 -14.19
C ASP A 129 -5.08 -4.80 -14.51
N MET A 130 -6.03 -4.75 -13.58
CA MET A 130 -7.36 -5.35 -13.72
C MET A 130 -8.41 -4.34 -14.16
N CYS A 131 -8.02 -3.07 -14.36
CA CYS A 131 -8.96 -2.05 -14.78
C CYS A 131 -9.43 -2.25 -16.21
N ARG A 132 -10.73 -2.16 -16.41
CA ARG A 132 -11.38 -2.31 -17.72
C ARG A 132 -10.94 -1.24 -18.72
N ASN A 133 -10.74 -0.02 -18.26
CA ASN A 133 -10.25 1.11 -19.04
C ASN A 133 -9.07 1.76 -18.29
N PRO A 134 -7.81 1.41 -18.62
CA PRO A 134 -6.66 1.92 -17.89
C PRO A 134 -6.44 3.44 -18.05
N GLN A 135 -6.85 4.05 -19.17
CA GLN A 135 -6.73 5.50 -19.34
C GLN A 135 -7.65 6.25 -18.38
N GLU A 136 -8.91 5.85 -18.31
CA GLU A 136 -9.90 6.42 -17.37
C GLU A 136 -9.47 6.20 -15.92
N ALA A 137 -9.00 4.97 -15.62
CA ALA A 137 -8.53 4.62 -14.28
C ALA A 137 -7.32 5.48 -13.86
N LEU A 138 -6.38 5.73 -14.76
CA LEU A 138 -5.21 6.56 -14.47
C LEU A 138 -5.62 7.99 -14.09
N GLU A 139 -6.51 8.59 -14.85
CA GLU A 139 -6.99 9.96 -14.54
C GLU A 139 -7.71 10.00 -13.17
N GLN A 140 -8.56 9.04 -12.89
CA GLN A 140 -9.24 8.94 -11.59
C GLN A 140 -8.26 8.75 -10.43
N ILE A 141 -7.22 7.93 -10.59
CA ILE A 141 -6.19 7.70 -9.58
C ILE A 141 -5.38 8.98 -9.32
N ILE A 142 -5.06 9.73 -10.36
CA ILE A 142 -4.37 11.02 -10.24
C ILE A 142 -5.26 12.03 -9.50
N GLU A 143 -6.54 12.12 -9.85
CA GLU A 143 -7.52 13.01 -9.18
C GLU A 143 -7.70 12.66 -7.70
N LEU A 144 -7.60 11.38 -7.34
CA LEU A 144 -7.63 10.92 -5.95
C LEU A 144 -6.37 11.31 -5.16
N GLY A 145 -5.30 11.69 -5.81
CA GLY A 145 -4.04 12.10 -5.17
C GLY A 145 -3.08 10.95 -4.87
N CYS A 146 -3.15 9.85 -5.60
CA CYS A 146 -2.24 8.71 -5.49
C CYS A 146 -0.93 8.94 -6.28
#